data_20e59c303a04271dc1126c9378033259
#
_entry.id   20e59c303a04271dc1126c9378033259
#
_cell.length_a   1.000
_cell.length_b   1.000
_cell.length_c   1.000
_cell.angle_alpha   90.00
_cell.angle_beta   90.00
_cell.angle_gamma   90.00
#
_symmetry.space_group_name_H-M   'P 1'
#
loop_
_entity.id
_entity.type
_entity.pdbx_description
1 polymer ?
#
loop_
_entity_poly.entity_id
_entity_poly.type
_entity_poly.pdbx_seq_one_letter_code
_entity_poly.pdbx_strand_id
1 'polypeptide(L)'
;MNVLRLLLRVTAALSLLTAAVAAILYLHIANGFPDMSRLNDPQGLRKVICDLHRSEDGFQTNPITKETVPPYVRNAFLAAWDRSFFTDARVIQEQCGNPVMDMVTRSLIPRERTYIARLRDAVFRLELSLRLDREEIFTLWLNTLSFHHGVYGVDAAAGFYFGKGAAELDVGEAAMLAATPFMPRYTPLTNPELAMQRRDYVLHMMCREGMITQSEHDKALAGPCAVIAVPKQGTSSGPALRPNN
;
A
#
# COMPACT_ATOMS: atom_id res chain seq x y z
N MET A 1 14.96 53.94 -21.59
CA MET A 1 15.73 53.11 -20.63
C MET A 1 14.97 52.89 -19.30
N ASN A 2 14.26 53.89 -18.79
CA ASN A 2 13.54 53.79 -17.50
C ASN A 2 12.26 52.92 -17.52
N VAL A 3 11.50 52.94 -18.63
CA VAL A 3 10.25 52.14 -18.76
C VAL A 3 10.55 50.64 -18.78
N LEU A 4 11.61 50.20 -19.52
CA LEU A 4 12.02 48.82 -19.57
C LEU A 4 12.46 48.31 -18.19
N ARG A 5 13.22 49.10 -17.45
CA ARG A 5 13.62 48.75 -16.07
C ARG A 5 12.43 48.71 -15.10
N LEU A 6 11.43 49.57 -15.28
CA LEU A 6 10.19 49.49 -14.50
C LEU A 6 9.40 48.24 -14.82
N LEU A 7 9.21 47.92 -16.09
CA LEU A 7 8.54 46.68 -16.54
C LEU A 7 9.22 45.43 -15.98
N LEU A 8 10.57 45.37 -16.05
CA LEU A 8 11.33 44.25 -15.48
C LEU A 8 11.16 44.14 -13.96
N ARG A 9 11.10 45.25 -13.25
CA ARG A 9 10.86 45.23 -11.79
C ARG A 9 9.44 44.80 -11.44
N VAL A 10 8.44 45.23 -12.20
CA VAL A 10 7.03 44.84 -11.99
C VAL A 10 6.83 43.36 -12.29
N THR A 11 7.43 42.84 -13.41
CA THR A 11 7.33 41.39 -13.73
C THR A 11 8.04 40.54 -12.69
N ALA A 12 9.22 40.97 -12.22
CA ALA A 12 9.94 40.27 -11.16
C ALA A 12 9.17 40.28 -9.81
N ALA A 13 8.56 41.41 -9.45
CA ALA A 13 7.73 41.49 -8.24
C ALA A 13 6.49 40.61 -8.34
N LEU A 14 5.84 40.59 -9.50
CA LEU A 14 4.66 39.72 -9.74
C LEU A 14 5.04 38.24 -9.70
N SER A 15 6.18 37.85 -10.28
CA SER A 15 6.65 36.45 -10.21
C SER A 15 7.03 36.03 -8.80
N LEU A 16 7.63 36.90 -8.00
CA LEU A 16 7.89 36.64 -6.58
C LEU A 16 6.61 36.49 -5.78
N LEU A 17 5.61 37.34 -6.02
CA LEU A 17 4.32 37.26 -5.35
C LEU A 17 3.59 35.95 -5.70
N THR A 18 3.56 35.57 -6.96
CA THR A 18 2.94 34.29 -7.39
C THR A 18 3.66 33.10 -6.79
N ALA A 19 5.00 33.10 -6.74
CA ALA A 19 5.79 32.06 -6.09
C ALA A 19 5.50 31.98 -4.57
N ALA A 20 5.40 33.11 -3.89
CA ALA A 20 5.06 33.17 -2.47
C ALA A 20 3.65 32.60 -2.20
N VAL A 21 2.65 33.01 -3.00
CA VAL A 21 1.29 32.45 -2.89
C VAL A 21 1.26 30.96 -3.15
N ALA A 22 1.97 30.47 -4.17
CA ALA A 22 2.08 29.06 -4.47
C ALA A 22 2.76 28.28 -3.32
N ALA A 23 3.81 28.82 -2.72
CA ALA A 23 4.48 28.22 -1.58
C ALA A 23 3.56 28.14 -0.33
N ILE A 24 2.82 29.21 -0.03
CA ILE A 24 1.85 29.21 1.07
C ILE A 24 0.74 28.17 0.84
N LEU A 25 0.20 28.11 -0.38
CA LEU A 25 -0.80 27.12 -0.76
C LEU A 25 -0.25 25.69 -0.64
N TYR A 26 0.97 25.47 -1.13
CA TYR A 26 1.65 24.18 -0.98
C TYR A 26 1.81 23.78 0.48
N LEU A 27 2.33 24.68 1.34
CA LEU A 27 2.48 24.42 2.77
C LEU A 27 1.14 24.10 3.45
N HIS A 28 0.07 24.79 3.05
CA HIS A 28 -1.26 24.51 3.56
C HIS A 28 -1.79 23.15 3.13
N ILE A 29 -1.57 22.76 1.88
CA ILE A 29 -1.97 21.46 1.32
C ILE A 29 -1.14 20.33 1.93
N ALA A 30 0.18 20.53 2.05
CA ALA A 30 1.12 19.53 2.58
C ALA A 30 1.03 19.39 4.12
N ASN A 31 0.31 20.28 4.77
CA ASN A 31 0.06 20.17 6.20
C ASN A 31 -0.75 18.89 6.50
N GLY A 32 -0.13 17.95 7.23
CA GLY A 32 -0.70 16.64 7.53
C GLY A 32 -0.18 15.51 6.63
N PHE A 33 0.77 15.79 5.73
CA PHE A 33 1.52 14.69 5.09
C PHE A 33 2.38 13.97 6.13
N PRO A 34 2.52 12.66 6.04
CA PRO A 34 3.50 11.94 6.82
C PRO A 34 4.90 12.44 6.50
N ASP A 35 5.81 12.34 7.45
CA ASP A 35 7.22 12.67 7.24
C ASP A 35 7.83 11.73 6.18
N MET A 36 8.04 12.27 4.98
CA MET A 36 8.52 11.52 3.82
C MET A 36 9.88 10.87 4.06
N SER A 37 10.73 11.47 4.93
CA SER A 37 12.03 10.91 5.27
C SER A 37 11.94 9.58 6.03
N ARG A 38 10.79 9.33 6.66
CA ARG A 38 10.53 8.12 7.45
C ARG A 38 9.91 6.98 6.63
N LEU A 39 9.46 7.25 5.40
CA LEU A 39 8.78 6.24 4.60
C LEU A 39 9.74 5.17 4.06
N ASN A 40 11.02 5.48 3.91
CA ASN A 40 12.06 4.56 3.44
C ASN A 40 12.77 3.80 4.58
N ASP A 41 12.56 4.23 5.83
CA ASP A 41 13.12 3.54 6.99
C ASP A 41 12.04 2.66 7.65
N PRO A 42 12.30 1.34 7.84
CA PRO A 42 11.31 0.43 8.43
C PRO A 42 10.80 0.86 9.80
N GLN A 43 11.66 1.40 10.66
CA GLN A 43 11.26 1.88 11.98
C GLN A 43 10.44 3.15 11.90
N GLY A 44 10.83 4.08 11.03
CA GLY A 44 10.09 5.30 10.74
C GLY A 44 8.72 4.99 10.12
N LEU A 45 8.67 4.10 9.14
CA LEU A 45 7.43 3.65 8.50
C LEU A 45 6.51 2.96 9.50
N ARG A 46 7.04 2.07 10.34
CA ARG A 46 6.28 1.44 11.44
C ARG A 46 5.62 2.48 12.32
N LYS A 47 6.36 3.54 12.69
CA LYS A 47 5.80 4.63 13.50
C LYS A 47 4.68 5.36 12.77
N VAL A 48 4.85 5.70 11.49
CA VAL A 48 3.82 6.34 10.66
C VAL A 48 2.56 5.49 10.61
N ILE A 49 2.68 4.19 10.33
CA ILE A 49 1.54 3.27 10.28
C ILE A 49 0.85 3.14 11.65
N CYS A 50 1.63 3.03 12.74
CA CYS A 50 1.11 2.98 14.11
C CYS A 50 0.37 4.28 14.49
N ASP A 51 0.88 5.44 14.09
CA ASP A 51 0.24 6.72 14.39
C ASP A 51 -1.09 6.88 13.63
N LEU A 52 -1.18 6.37 12.39
CA LEU A 52 -2.40 6.38 11.58
C LEU A 52 -3.49 5.43 12.11
N HIS A 53 -3.09 4.29 12.66
CA HIS A 53 -3.99 3.22 13.11
C HIS A 53 -3.99 3.03 14.64
N ARG A 54 -3.60 4.05 15.39
CA ARG A 54 -3.46 4.02 16.88
C ARG A 54 -4.72 3.58 17.62
N SER A 55 -5.90 3.77 17.01
CA SER A 55 -7.18 3.41 17.62
C SER A 55 -7.61 1.96 17.36
N GLU A 56 -6.84 1.19 16.58
CA GLU A 56 -7.19 -0.20 16.27
C GLU A 56 -6.63 -1.17 17.33
N ASP A 57 -7.52 -1.87 18.02
CA ASP A 57 -7.12 -2.89 18.99
C ASP A 57 -6.38 -4.05 18.31
N GLY A 58 -5.22 -4.40 18.88
CA GLY A 58 -4.41 -5.51 18.39
C GLY A 58 -3.73 -5.25 17.05
N PHE A 59 -3.41 -3.99 16.75
CA PHE A 59 -2.65 -3.59 15.61
C PHE A 59 -1.28 -4.30 15.53
N GLN A 60 -0.99 -4.85 14.36
CA GLN A 60 0.29 -5.52 14.08
C GLN A 60 0.89 -5.00 12.79
N THR A 61 2.16 -4.67 12.80
CA THR A 61 2.93 -4.33 11.60
C THR A 61 4.41 -4.67 11.79
N ASN A 62 5.02 -5.18 10.73
CA ASN A 62 6.46 -5.43 10.64
C ASN A 62 6.91 -5.05 9.22
N PRO A 63 7.32 -3.78 8.99
CA PRO A 63 7.71 -3.32 7.67
C PRO A 63 8.98 -4.01 7.16
N ILE A 64 8.92 -4.42 5.89
CA ILE A 64 10.06 -4.95 5.13
C ILE A 64 10.72 -3.86 4.29
N THR A 65 11.97 -4.06 3.89
CA THR A 65 12.71 -3.18 2.97
C THR A 65 12.65 -3.71 1.53
N LYS A 66 12.99 -2.88 0.55
CA LYS A 66 13.01 -3.29 -0.86
C LYS A 66 13.98 -4.44 -1.13
N GLU A 67 15.08 -4.53 -0.37
CA GLU A 67 16.07 -5.60 -0.47
C GLU A 67 15.55 -6.94 0.08
N THR A 68 14.56 -6.89 0.98
CA THR A 68 14.03 -8.09 1.65
C THR A 68 12.69 -8.56 1.08
N VAL A 69 12.14 -7.90 0.04
CA VAL A 69 10.91 -8.35 -0.62
C VAL A 69 11.13 -9.71 -1.30
N PRO A 70 10.45 -10.79 -0.85
CA PRO A 70 10.65 -12.09 -1.44
C PRO A 70 10.14 -12.15 -2.90
N PRO A 71 10.85 -12.84 -3.82
CA PRO A 71 10.46 -12.90 -5.23
C PRO A 71 9.03 -13.41 -5.46
N TYR A 72 8.61 -14.45 -4.76
CA TYR A 72 7.26 -15.01 -4.90
C TYR A 72 6.18 -14.05 -4.39
N VAL A 73 6.44 -13.33 -3.30
CA VAL A 73 5.54 -12.26 -2.80
C VAL A 73 5.42 -11.18 -3.85
N ARG A 74 6.55 -10.65 -4.36
CA ARG A 74 6.55 -9.66 -5.44
C ARG A 74 5.70 -10.11 -6.63
N ASN A 75 5.98 -11.30 -7.15
CA ASN A 75 5.30 -11.85 -8.31
C ASN A 75 3.80 -12.05 -8.08
N ALA A 76 3.41 -12.57 -6.92
CA ALA A 76 2.01 -12.79 -6.56
C ALA A 76 1.22 -11.47 -6.50
N PHE A 77 1.78 -10.43 -5.88
CA PHE A 77 1.13 -9.12 -5.80
C PHE A 77 1.06 -8.42 -7.16
N LEU A 78 2.09 -8.52 -8.00
CA LEU A 78 2.05 -8.01 -9.37
C LEU A 78 1.01 -8.73 -10.21
N ALA A 79 0.94 -10.06 -10.13
CA ALA A 79 -0.03 -10.85 -10.87
C ALA A 79 -1.47 -10.54 -10.45
N ALA A 80 -1.70 -10.31 -9.16
CA ALA A 80 -3.01 -10.06 -8.60
C ALA A 80 -3.53 -8.63 -8.85
N TRP A 81 -2.62 -7.62 -8.87
CA TRP A 81 -3.01 -6.22 -8.77
C TRP A 81 -2.60 -5.35 -9.94
N ASP A 82 -1.35 -5.38 -10.36
CA ASP A 82 -0.85 -4.53 -11.44
C ASP A 82 0.39 -5.13 -12.08
N ARG A 83 0.17 -5.88 -13.16
CA ARG A 83 1.23 -6.52 -13.94
C ARG A 83 2.13 -5.52 -14.65
N SER A 84 1.62 -4.36 -14.95
CA SER A 84 2.33 -3.32 -15.71
C SER A 84 3.15 -2.39 -14.81
N PHE A 85 3.04 -2.50 -13.49
CA PHE A 85 3.68 -1.57 -12.55
C PHE A 85 5.16 -1.31 -12.84
N PHE A 86 5.93 -2.34 -13.22
CA PHE A 86 7.35 -2.19 -13.52
C PHE A 86 7.67 -2.04 -15.01
N THR A 87 6.75 -2.39 -15.91
CA THR A 87 7.00 -2.42 -17.36
C THR A 87 6.62 -1.14 -18.09
N ASP A 88 5.67 -0.38 -17.57
CA ASP A 88 5.21 0.84 -18.20
C ASP A 88 6.26 1.97 -18.08
N ALA A 89 6.80 2.38 -19.26
CA ALA A 89 7.79 3.45 -19.36
C ALA A 89 7.22 4.86 -19.14
N ARG A 90 5.90 5.01 -19.08
CA ARG A 90 5.19 6.29 -18.96
C ARG A 90 5.10 6.77 -17.50
N VAL A 91 6.27 7.06 -16.95
CA VAL A 91 6.56 7.20 -15.51
C VAL A 91 5.85 8.37 -14.81
N ILE A 92 5.50 9.44 -15.50
CA ILE A 92 4.97 10.65 -14.83
C ILE A 92 3.48 10.84 -15.08
N GLN A 93 2.98 10.51 -16.27
CA GLN A 93 1.60 10.80 -16.64
C GLN A 93 0.60 9.74 -16.15
N GLU A 94 1.03 8.50 -15.92
CA GLU A 94 0.19 7.39 -15.46
C GLU A 94 0.25 7.16 -13.95
N GLN A 95 1.20 7.74 -13.23
CA GLN A 95 1.26 7.63 -11.76
C GLN A 95 0.03 8.22 -11.09
N CYS A 96 -0.65 9.18 -11.70
CA CYS A 96 -1.91 9.72 -11.18
C CYS A 96 -3.10 8.76 -11.31
N GLY A 97 -3.00 7.71 -12.15
CA GLY A 97 -4.03 6.67 -12.34
C GLY A 97 -3.60 5.27 -11.92
N ASN A 98 -2.37 5.10 -11.41
CA ASN A 98 -1.85 3.80 -11.03
C ASN A 98 -2.53 3.28 -9.74
N PRO A 99 -3.11 2.05 -9.75
CA PRO A 99 -3.80 1.48 -8.59
C PRO A 99 -2.94 1.38 -7.34
N VAL A 100 -1.66 1.04 -7.48
CA VAL A 100 -0.71 0.91 -6.37
C VAL A 100 -0.50 2.27 -5.69
N MET A 101 -0.24 3.33 -6.49
CA MET A 101 -0.07 4.69 -5.97
C MET A 101 -1.33 5.21 -5.29
N ASP A 102 -2.51 4.89 -5.85
CA ASP A 102 -3.81 5.22 -5.26
C ASP A 102 -3.98 4.57 -3.88
N MET A 103 -3.58 3.31 -3.76
CA MET A 103 -3.69 2.57 -2.50
C MET A 103 -2.71 3.08 -1.45
N VAL A 104 -1.45 3.34 -1.82
CA VAL A 104 -0.46 3.97 -0.93
C VAL A 104 -0.98 5.31 -0.41
N THR A 105 -1.45 6.16 -1.31
CA THR A 105 -2.01 7.47 -0.94
C THR A 105 -3.15 7.33 0.06
N ARG A 106 -4.09 6.42 -0.20
CA ARG A 106 -5.26 6.17 0.67
C ARG A 106 -4.90 5.56 2.02
N SER A 107 -3.79 4.84 2.09
CA SER A 107 -3.31 4.24 3.34
C SER A 107 -2.59 5.24 4.23
N LEU A 108 -2.01 6.30 3.64
CA LEU A 108 -1.16 7.26 4.36
C LEU A 108 -1.82 8.61 4.62
N ILE A 109 -2.89 8.95 3.91
CA ILE A 109 -3.59 10.23 4.08
C ILE A 109 -5.05 9.98 4.47
N PRO A 110 -5.57 10.72 5.49
CA PRO A 110 -6.97 10.66 5.88
C PRO A 110 -7.92 11.02 4.72
N ARG A 111 -8.97 10.23 4.54
CA ARG A 111 -9.91 10.36 3.43
C ARG A 111 -10.98 11.41 3.73
N GLU A 112 -10.92 12.52 3.04
CA GLU A 112 -11.95 13.56 3.05
C GLU A 112 -12.64 13.67 1.67
N ARG A 113 -13.94 14.00 1.65
CA ARG A 113 -14.71 14.15 0.40
C ARG A 113 -14.77 15.61 -0.08
N THR A 114 -13.63 16.32 -0.05
CA THR A 114 -13.55 17.72 -0.46
C THR A 114 -12.71 17.89 -1.73
N TYR A 115 -12.88 19.01 -2.43
CA TYR A 115 -12.00 19.34 -3.57
C TYR A 115 -10.55 19.55 -3.13
N ILE A 116 -10.35 20.12 -1.93
CA ILE A 116 -9.02 20.31 -1.34
C ILE A 116 -8.36 18.96 -1.06
N ALA A 117 -9.12 17.96 -0.61
CA ALA A 117 -8.58 16.62 -0.41
C ALA A 117 -8.10 15.97 -1.71
N ARG A 118 -8.83 16.14 -2.82
CA ARG A 118 -8.37 15.66 -4.14
C ARG A 118 -7.07 16.32 -4.59
N LEU A 119 -6.94 17.63 -4.33
CA LEU A 119 -5.70 18.34 -4.61
C LEU A 119 -4.57 17.87 -3.70
N ARG A 120 -4.86 17.62 -2.41
CA ARG A 120 -3.93 17.03 -1.44
C ARG A 120 -3.43 15.66 -1.91
N ASP A 121 -4.32 14.78 -2.34
CA ASP A 121 -3.98 13.47 -2.88
C ASP A 121 -3.06 13.59 -4.11
N ALA A 122 -3.36 14.51 -5.03
CA ALA A 122 -2.55 14.72 -6.24
C ALA A 122 -1.14 15.25 -5.89
N VAL A 123 -1.04 16.22 -4.97
CA VAL A 123 0.25 16.77 -4.50
C VAL A 123 1.05 15.70 -3.77
N PHE A 124 0.41 14.88 -2.94
CA PHE A 124 1.09 13.80 -2.23
C PHE A 124 1.63 12.72 -3.18
N ARG A 125 0.87 12.32 -4.20
CA ARG A 125 1.35 11.39 -5.24
C ARG A 125 2.55 11.96 -5.98
N LEU A 126 2.52 13.24 -6.30
CA LEU A 126 3.65 13.91 -6.94
C LEU A 126 4.88 13.88 -6.02
N GLU A 127 4.73 14.19 -4.74
CA GLU A 127 5.81 14.11 -3.75
C GLU A 127 6.40 12.70 -3.64
N LEU A 128 5.54 11.66 -3.57
CA LEU A 128 5.98 10.27 -3.57
C LEU A 128 6.80 9.95 -4.82
N SER A 129 6.29 10.34 -6.00
CA SER A 129 6.95 10.03 -7.27
C SER A 129 8.25 10.79 -7.50
N LEU A 130 8.45 11.94 -6.88
CA LEU A 130 9.68 12.72 -6.96
C LEU A 130 10.76 12.24 -5.98
N ARG A 131 10.37 11.58 -4.89
CA ARG A 131 11.27 11.20 -3.80
C ARG A 131 11.57 9.71 -3.74
N LEU A 132 10.66 8.86 -4.23
CA LEU A 132 10.74 7.41 -4.15
C LEU A 132 10.87 6.80 -5.54
N ASP A 133 11.72 5.79 -5.66
CA ASP A 133 11.76 4.97 -6.86
C ASP A 133 10.59 3.96 -6.89
N ARG A 134 10.41 3.25 -8.00
CA ARG A 134 9.30 2.30 -8.16
C ARG A 134 9.36 1.13 -7.17
N GLU A 135 10.55 0.66 -6.85
CA GLU A 135 10.74 -0.42 -5.87
C GLU A 135 10.38 0.04 -4.46
N GLU A 136 10.73 1.28 -4.13
CA GLU A 136 10.39 1.89 -2.85
C GLU A 136 8.88 2.11 -2.73
N ILE A 137 8.22 2.58 -3.79
CA ILE A 137 6.76 2.74 -3.83
C ILE A 137 6.06 1.38 -3.70
N PHE A 138 6.56 0.36 -4.41
CA PHE A 138 6.01 -0.99 -4.33
C PHE A 138 6.17 -1.58 -2.93
N THR A 139 7.34 -1.42 -2.34
CA THR A 139 7.63 -1.87 -0.97
C THR A 139 6.76 -1.14 0.05
N LEU A 140 6.62 0.18 -0.10
CA LEU A 140 5.73 1.00 0.73
C LEU A 140 4.28 0.51 0.62
N TRP A 141 3.82 0.18 -0.59
CA TRP A 141 2.50 -0.41 -0.80
C TRP A 141 2.34 -1.73 -0.04
N LEU A 142 3.28 -2.69 -0.19
CA LEU A 142 3.26 -3.97 0.53
C LEU A 142 3.20 -3.79 2.06
N ASN A 143 3.86 -2.76 2.58
CA ASN A 143 3.89 -2.46 4.01
C ASN A 143 2.63 -1.77 4.53
N THR A 144 1.90 -1.06 3.67
CA THR A 144 0.71 -0.28 4.06
C THR A 144 -0.60 -1.01 3.79
N LEU A 145 -0.57 -2.15 3.10
CA LEU A 145 -1.76 -2.95 2.85
C LEU A 145 -2.40 -3.45 4.13
N SER A 146 -3.72 -3.29 4.24
CA SER A 146 -4.51 -3.91 5.29
C SER A 146 -4.87 -5.34 4.92
N PHE A 147 -4.51 -6.28 5.78
CA PHE A 147 -4.88 -7.70 5.68
C PHE A 147 -6.03 -8.06 6.61
N HIS A 148 -6.79 -7.07 7.05
CA HIS A 148 -7.87 -7.22 8.04
C HIS A 148 -7.37 -7.58 9.44
N HIS A 149 -8.28 -7.72 10.39
CA HIS A 149 -7.97 -8.08 11.79
C HIS A 149 -6.91 -7.17 12.46
N GLY A 150 -6.74 -5.91 12.02
CA GLY A 150 -5.72 -4.99 12.53
C GLY A 150 -4.29 -5.35 12.07
N VAL A 151 -4.14 -6.15 11.01
CA VAL A 151 -2.84 -6.56 10.48
C VAL A 151 -2.49 -5.72 9.25
N TYR A 152 -1.36 -5.06 9.29
CA TYR A 152 -0.86 -4.19 8.23
C TYR A 152 0.54 -4.60 7.77
N GLY A 153 0.69 -4.72 6.46
CA GLY A 153 1.91 -5.15 5.81
C GLY A 153 2.04 -6.65 5.63
N VAL A 154 2.74 -7.03 4.56
CA VAL A 154 2.82 -8.42 4.10
C VAL A 154 3.53 -9.33 5.08
N ASP A 155 4.57 -8.86 5.79
CA ASP A 155 5.30 -9.70 6.74
C ASP A 155 4.51 -9.96 8.02
N ALA A 156 3.82 -8.93 8.54
CA ALA A 156 2.90 -9.12 9.65
C ALA A 156 1.74 -10.06 9.27
N ALA A 157 1.25 -9.98 8.03
CA ALA A 157 0.22 -10.87 7.53
C ALA A 157 0.71 -12.32 7.38
N ALA A 158 1.95 -12.52 6.93
CA ALA A 158 2.58 -13.84 6.87
C ALA A 158 2.66 -14.47 8.28
N GLY A 159 3.09 -13.68 9.27
CA GLY A 159 3.10 -14.09 10.67
C GLY A 159 1.71 -14.43 11.20
N PHE A 160 0.72 -13.59 10.89
CA PHE A 160 -0.64 -13.76 11.36
C PHE A 160 -1.36 -14.98 10.76
N TYR A 161 -1.27 -15.17 9.44
CA TYR A 161 -1.99 -16.24 8.73
C TYR A 161 -1.22 -17.56 8.70
N PHE A 162 0.12 -17.53 8.64
CA PHE A 162 0.96 -18.72 8.42
C PHE A 162 2.01 -18.97 9.51
N GLY A 163 2.14 -18.06 10.50
CA GLY A 163 3.08 -18.22 11.62
C GLY A 163 4.55 -18.10 11.24
N LYS A 164 4.86 -17.49 10.10
CA LYS A 164 6.23 -17.34 9.58
C LYS A 164 6.44 -15.99 8.91
N GLY A 165 7.70 -15.61 8.65
CA GLY A 165 8.03 -14.37 7.96
C GLY A 165 7.69 -14.44 6.47
N ALA A 166 7.55 -13.26 5.83
CA ALA A 166 7.26 -13.19 4.39
C ALA A 166 8.33 -13.88 3.53
N ALA A 167 9.58 -13.89 3.99
CA ALA A 167 10.70 -14.56 3.31
C ALA A 167 10.57 -16.10 3.27
N GLU A 168 9.79 -16.68 4.17
CA GLU A 168 9.59 -18.13 4.32
C GLU A 168 8.33 -18.64 3.62
N LEU A 169 7.55 -17.73 3.01
CA LEU A 169 6.33 -18.09 2.29
C LEU A 169 6.66 -18.91 1.05
N ASP A 170 5.87 -19.95 0.83
CA ASP A 170 5.86 -20.64 -0.45
C ASP A 170 4.99 -19.91 -1.51
N VAL A 171 5.01 -20.41 -2.73
CA VAL A 171 4.28 -19.80 -3.86
C VAL A 171 2.77 -19.74 -3.58
N GLY A 172 2.20 -20.79 -3.00
CA GLY A 172 0.77 -20.88 -2.71
C GLY A 172 0.34 -19.90 -1.62
N GLU A 173 1.15 -19.78 -0.57
CA GLU A 173 0.91 -18.84 0.53
C GLU A 173 1.06 -17.38 0.09
N ALA A 174 2.09 -17.09 -0.72
CA ALA A 174 2.26 -15.77 -1.31
C ALA A 174 1.07 -15.37 -2.19
N ALA A 175 0.56 -16.30 -3.01
CA ALA A 175 -0.64 -16.10 -3.83
C ALA A 175 -1.91 -15.88 -2.97
N MET A 176 -2.05 -16.62 -1.86
CA MET A 176 -3.15 -16.44 -0.89
C MET A 176 -3.10 -15.05 -0.26
N LEU A 177 -1.93 -14.59 0.21
CA LEU A 177 -1.78 -13.25 0.77
C LEU A 177 -2.09 -12.17 -0.27
N ALA A 178 -1.60 -12.32 -1.51
CA ALA A 178 -1.87 -11.34 -2.56
C ALA A 178 -3.37 -11.19 -2.88
N ALA A 179 -4.15 -12.25 -2.68
CA ALA A 179 -5.60 -12.24 -2.88
C ALA A 179 -6.40 -11.68 -1.69
N THR A 180 -5.82 -11.64 -0.49
CA THR A 180 -6.52 -11.33 0.77
C THR A 180 -6.98 -9.87 0.92
N PRO A 181 -6.21 -8.83 0.54
CA PRO A 181 -6.59 -7.42 0.79
C PRO A 181 -7.86 -6.97 0.07
N PHE A 182 -8.30 -7.67 -0.96
CA PHE A 182 -9.43 -7.25 -1.81
C PHE A 182 -10.79 -7.28 -1.13
N MET A 183 -11.02 -8.18 -0.17
CA MET A 183 -12.35 -8.39 0.38
C MET A 183 -12.34 -8.76 1.86
N PRO A 184 -12.82 -7.86 2.73
CA PRO A 184 -12.86 -8.07 4.19
C PRO A 184 -13.65 -9.31 4.62
N ARG A 185 -14.66 -9.70 3.85
CA ARG A 185 -15.55 -10.84 4.19
C ARG A 185 -15.00 -12.20 3.75
N TYR A 186 -13.87 -12.22 3.05
CA TYR A 186 -13.35 -13.42 2.39
C TYR A 186 -11.86 -13.62 2.71
N THR A 187 -11.49 -13.39 3.96
CA THR A 187 -10.16 -13.74 4.45
C THR A 187 -10.06 -15.26 4.56
N PRO A 188 -8.85 -15.83 4.55
CA PRO A 188 -8.64 -17.24 4.78
C PRO A 188 -9.32 -17.80 6.05
N LEU A 189 -9.60 -16.92 7.02
CA LEU A 189 -10.28 -17.27 8.28
C LEU A 189 -11.80 -17.26 8.19
N THR A 190 -12.37 -16.37 7.37
CA THR A 190 -13.82 -16.18 7.31
C THR A 190 -14.46 -17.02 6.21
N ASN A 191 -13.77 -17.25 5.10
CA ASN A 191 -14.24 -18.07 4.00
C ASN A 191 -13.06 -18.79 3.32
N PRO A 192 -12.58 -19.91 3.88
CA PRO A 192 -11.42 -20.65 3.37
C PRO A 192 -11.58 -21.10 1.92
N GLU A 193 -12.76 -21.56 1.52
CA GLU A 193 -13.03 -22.06 0.17
C GLU A 193 -12.84 -20.98 -0.89
N LEU A 194 -13.41 -19.80 -0.65
CA LEU A 194 -13.25 -18.68 -1.58
C LEU A 194 -11.83 -18.10 -1.56
N ALA A 195 -11.16 -18.13 -0.41
CA ALA A 195 -9.76 -17.76 -0.31
C ALA A 195 -8.88 -18.69 -1.16
N MET A 196 -9.14 -20.01 -1.13
CA MET A 196 -8.47 -20.98 -1.98
C MET A 196 -8.74 -20.73 -3.48
N GLN A 197 -9.99 -20.51 -3.87
CA GLN A 197 -10.31 -20.20 -5.28
C GLN A 197 -9.58 -18.97 -5.79
N ARG A 198 -9.41 -17.95 -4.94
CA ARG A 198 -8.69 -16.73 -5.28
C ARG A 198 -7.18 -16.92 -5.33
N ARG A 199 -6.62 -17.71 -4.40
CA ARG A 199 -5.25 -18.18 -4.48
C ARG A 199 -4.99 -18.85 -5.82
N ASP A 200 -5.85 -19.79 -6.21
CA ASP A 200 -5.72 -20.53 -7.46
C ASP A 200 -5.78 -19.60 -8.67
N TYR A 201 -6.67 -18.60 -8.65
CA TYR A 201 -6.69 -17.58 -9.69
C TYR A 201 -5.37 -16.80 -9.79
N VAL A 202 -4.79 -16.39 -8.65
CA VAL A 202 -3.49 -15.69 -8.64
C VAL A 202 -2.38 -16.60 -9.16
N LEU A 203 -2.35 -17.87 -8.76
CA LEU A 203 -1.40 -18.88 -9.28
C LEU A 203 -1.49 -19.04 -10.79
N HIS A 204 -2.72 -19.14 -11.34
CA HIS A 204 -2.91 -19.18 -12.80
C HIS A 204 -2.39 -17.91 -13.49
N MET A 205 -2.58 -16.74 -12.89
CA MET A 205 -2.06 -15.49 -13.42
C MET A 205 -0.53 -15.45 -13.37
N MET A 206 0.09 -15.86 -12.27
CA MET A 206 1.56 -15.94 -12.14
C MET A 206 2.16 -16.89 -13.20
N CYS A 207 1.56 -18.06 -13.43
CA CYS A 207 2.00 -19.01 -14.42
C CYS A 207 1.84 -18.46 -15.84
N ARG A 208 0.70 -17.87 -16.16
CA ARG A 208 0.41 -17.28 -17.47
C ARG A 208 1.39 -16.15 -17.84
N GLU A 209 1.80 -15.35 -16.86
CA GLU A 209 2.76 -14.25 -17.06
C GLU A 209 4.23 -14.73 -16.96
N GLY A 210 4.47 -16.05 -16.82
CA GLY A 210 5.83 -16.61 -16.73
C GLY A 210 6.57 -16.26 -15.43
N MET A 211 5.86 -15.83 -14.40
CA MET A 211 6.43 -15.48 -13.09
C MET A 211 6.75 -16.71 -12.23
N ILE A 212 6.11 -17.84 -12.53
CA ILE A 212 6.38 -19.18 -12.00
C ILE A 212 6.31 -20.19 -13.13
N THR A 213 6.99 -21.33 -12.95
CA THR A 213 6.95 -22.44 -13.88
C THR A 213 5.64 -23.23 -13.75
N GLN A 214 5.28 -24.01 -14.78
CA GLN A 214 4.12 -24.93 -14.71
C GLN A 214 4.25 -25.93 -13.54
N SER A 215 5.47 -26.42 -13.29
CA SER A 215 5.72 -27.34 -12.17
C SER A 215 5.48 -26.71 -10.80
N GLU A 216 5.89 -25.45 -10.61
CA GLU A 216 5.62 -24.70 -9.37
C GLU A 216 4.14 -24.40 -9.20
N HIS A 217 3.45 -24.05 -10.30
CA HIS A 217 2.01 -23.85 -10.32
C HIS A 217 1.26 -25.13 -9.87
N ASP A 218 1.52 -26.26 -10.50
CA ASP A 218 0.84 -27.53 -10.23
C ASP A 218 1.11 -28.03 -8.80
N LYS A 219 2.35 -27.86 -8.33
CA LYS A 219 2.74 -28.14 -6.95
C LYS A 219 2.01 -27.23 -5.95
N ALA A 220 1.90 -25.93 -6.25
CA ALA A 220 1.22 -24.99 -5.37
C ALA A 220 -0.29 -25.22 -5.32
N LEU A 221 -0.92 -25.62 -6.43
CA LEU A 221 -2.34 -26.01 -6.48
C LEU A 221 -2.64 -27.25 -5.64
N ALA A 222 -1.76 -28.27 -5.73
CA ALA A 222 -1.90 -29.53 -5.00
C ALA A 222 -1.56 -29.39 -3.51
N GLY A 223 -0.77 -28.38 -3.16
CA GLY A 223 -0.28 -28.17 -1.81
C GLY A 223 -1.36 -27.66 -0.85
N PRO A 224 -1.38 -28.14 0.42
CA PRO A 224 -2.23 -27.58 1.44
C PRO A 224 -1.76 -26.16 1.78
N CYS A 225 -2.68 -25.20 1.83
CA CYS A 225 -2.40 -23.88 2.37
C CYS A 225 -2.91 -23.86 3.83
N ALA A 226 -2.03 -24.29 4.75
CA ALA A 226 -2.37 -24.39 6.16
C ALA A 226 -2.40 -22.99 6.80
N VAL A 227 -3.56 -22.40 6.92
CA VAL A 227 -3.76 -21.15 7.66
C VAL A 227 -3.74 -21.45 9.16
N ILE A 228 -2.73 -20.96 9.84
CA ILE A 228 -2.62 -21.05 11.30
C ILE A 228 -3.21 -19.78 11.88
N ALA A 229 -4.53 -19.71 12.01
CA ALA A 229 -5.12 -18.63 12.75
C ALA A 229 -4.76 -18.77 14.24
N VAL A 230 -3.84 -17.97 14.72
CA VAL A 230 -3.68 -17.78 16.16
C VAL A 230 -4.89 -16.96 16.64
N PRO A 231 -5.83 -17.53 17.41
CA PRO A 231 -6.90 -16.73 18.00
C PRO A 231 -6.26 -15.65 18.86
N LYS A 232 -6.66 -14.39 18.68
CA LYS A 232 -6.32 -13.32 19.61
C LYS A 232 -6.65 -13.79 21.03
N GLN A 233 -5.63 -14.01 21.87
CA GLN A 233 -5.87 -14.14 23.29
C GLN A 233 -6.33 -12.76 23.81
N GLY A 234 -7.58 -12.69 24.18
CA GLY A 234 -8.15 -11.72 25.13
C GLY A 234 -8.36 -10.31 24.60
N THR A 235 -9.53 -10.06 24.02
CA THR A 235 -10.29 -8.84 24.34
C THR A 235 -11.72 -9.23 24.65
N SER A 236 -12.10 -8.95 25.89
CA SER A 236 -13.44 -9.06 26.44
C SER A 236 -14.50 -8.41 25.53
N SER A 237 -15.57 -9.14 25.32
CA SER A 237 -16.93 -8.67 25.04
C SER A 237 -17.08 -7.22 24.53
N GLY A 238 -17.15 -7.07 23.21
CA GLY A 238 -17.77 -5.88 22.61
C GLY A 238 -19.25 -5.81 23.01
N PRO A 239 -19.83 -4.61 23.15
CA PRO A 239 -21.21 -4.45 23.55
C PRO A 239 -22.17 -5.12 22.55
N ALA A 240 -23.06 -5.93 23.06
CA ALA A 240 -24.13 -6.59 22.31
C ALA A 240 -24.88 -5.55 21.44
N LEU A 241 -24.99 -5.82 20.14
CA LEU A 241 -25.89 -5.10 19.26
C LEU A 241 -27.29 -5.14 19.83
N ARG A 242 -27.82 -3.98 20.25
CA ARG A 242 -29.23 -3.86 20.62
C ARG A 242 -30.08 -4.09 19.38
N PRO A 243 -31.12 -4.94 19.45
CA PRO A 243 -32.06 -5.05 18.34
C PRO A 243 -32.81 -3.72 18.21
N ASN A 244 -32.85 -3.18 16.99
CA ASN A 244 -33.72 -2.06 16.67
C ASN A 244 -35.18 -2.53 16.77
N ASN A 245 -35.93 -1.92 17.68
CA ASN A 245 -37.39 -1.84 17.61
C ASN A 245 -37.80 -0.78 16.59
#